data_e854993563661d0be3651e27d3807b62
#
_entry.id   e854993563661d0be3651e27d3807b62
#
_cell.length_a   1.000
_cell.length_b   1.000
_cell.length_c   1.000
_cell.angle_alpha   90.00
_cell.angle_beta   90.00
_cell.angle_gamma   90.00
#
_symmetry.space_group_name_H-M   'P 1'
#
loop_
_entity.id
_entity.type
_entity.pdbx_description
1 polymer ?
#
loop_
_entity_poly.entity_id
_entity_poly.type
_entity_poly.pdbx_seq_one_letter_code
_entity_poly.pdbx_strand_id
1 'polypeptide(L)'
;MRRRSRPAGGRANREAEILSAVQLKPDVYWVGALDWNAREFHGYTTEAGITYNAYLIMDEKVTLIDTAKSIFADELLQRISSVVDPSKIDILIANHVEPDHSGNIPTIAGLNPDLQIYCSAPAGVKGLTAHYGDLGYHGVKTGDTLCVGKRTLAFVQTPFVHWPDNMVTYDAEDKILFSNDAFGQHFASSARFDDENDLAEVMRQARKYYANIVQPYRLKAAAALKAVRALGPDAVDMIAPAHGVVWRSHVADILDAYEKTFTSGALQDKAIVVYDSMWGSTAKMARSICDGFLAAGIPARLMDLKDNHISDVMDDFLDARYVAVGSPTLNSQPMPQVAALLCYMRGLSPKNAGRTGIPFGSYGWAPAGPKAVAQQMEEAGFELPLDVVTSQWIPSQERLDEIREAVRKMASAE
;
A
#
# COMPACT_ATOMS: atom_id res chain seq x y z
N MET A 1 -11.61 70.35 -16.27
CA MET A 1 -11.59 68.91 -15.99
C MET A 1 -10.15 68.43 -15.89
N ARG A 2 -9.63 68.22 -14.68
CA ARG A 2 -8.24 67.76 -14.46
C ARG A 2 -8.29 66.23 -14.28
N ARG A 3 -7.65 65.49 -15.16
CA ARG A 3 -7.43 64.04 -15.02
C ARG A 3 -6.41 63.78 -13.93
N ARG A 4 -6.82 63.11 -12.86
CA ARG A 4 -5.91 62.59 -11.84
C ARG A 4 -5.28 61.31 -12.37
N SER A 5 -3.95 61.29 -12.50
CA SER A 5 -3.14 60.11 -12.74
C SER A 5 -3.15 59.23 -11.49
N ARG A 6 -3.52 57.91 -11.66
CA ARG A 6 -3.36 56.89 -10.64
C ARG A 6 -1.88 56.52 -10.55
N PRO A 7 -1.31 56.34 -9.36
CA PRO A 7 0.04 55.80 -9.25
C PRO A 7 0.06 54.33 -9.65
N ALA A 8 1.08 53.93 -10.44
CA ALA A 8 1.38 52.55 -10.75
C ALA A 8 1.71 51.80 -9.48
N GLY A 9 0.85 50.86 -9.10
CA GLY A 9 1.09 49.96 -7.99
C GLY A 9 2.28 49.07 -8.33
N GLY A 10 3.33 49.18 -7.52
CA GLY A 10 4.49 48.32 -7.59
C GLY A 10 4.02 46.86 -7.49
N ARG A 11 4.46 46.02 -8.44
CA ARG A 11 4.44 44.56 -8.27
C ARG A 11 5.32 44.26 -7.06
N ALA A 12 4.71 43.96 -5.92
CA ALA A 12 5.41 43.26 -4.87
C ALA A 12 5.97 41.99 -5.47
N ASN A 13 7.29 41.84 -5.48
CA ASN A 13 7.93 40.54 -5.67
C ASN A 13 7.33 39.66 -4.57
N ARG A 14 6.41 38.75 -4.93
CA ARG A 14 6.15 37.60 -4.11
C ARG A 14 7.43 36.78 -4.23
N GLU A 15 8.28 36.85 -3.19
CA GLU A 15 9.26 35.80 -2.98
C GLU A 15 8.47 34.49 -3.08
N ALA A 16 8.84 33.63 -4.00
CA ALA A 16 8.23 32.31 -4.11
C ALA A 16 8.41 31.67 -2.73
N GLU A 17 7.32 31.29 -2.07
CA GLU A 17 7.40 30.52 -0.83
C GLU A 17 8.19 29.26 -1.15
N ILE A 18 9.41 29.17 -0.65
CA ILE A 18 10.28 28.00 -0.82
C ILE A 18 9.70 26.90 0.06
N LEU A 19 9.39 25.75 -0.55
CA LEU A 19 8.97 24.58 0.20
C LEU A 19 10.13 24.17 1.14
N SER A 20 9.83 24.03 2.43
CA SER A 20 10.84 23.70 3.43
C SER A 20 10.91 22.21 3.73
N ALA A 21 12.10 21.72 4.02
CA ALA A 21 12.31 20.40 4.61
C ALA A 21 11.70 20.32 6.01
N VAL A 22 11.35 19.13 6.46
CA VAL A 22 10.85 18.88 7.82
C VAL A 22 11.90 18.09 8.60
N GLN A 23 12.38 18.66 9.70
CA GLN A 23 13.39 18.03 10.54
C GLN A 23 12.79 16.85 11.30
N LEU A 24 13.40 15.65 11.18
CA LEU A 24 13.02 14.43 11.88
C LEU A 24 13.81 14.27 13.19
N LYS A 25 15.12 14.39 13.09
CA LYS A 25 16.12 14.37 14.17
C LYS A 25 17.16 15.45 13.89
N PRO A 26 18.06 15.80 14.81
CA PRO A 26 19.19 16.67 14.50
C PRO A 26 19.93 16.18 13.24
N ASP A 27 20.09 17.08 12.27
CA ASP A 27 20.78 16.81 11.01
C ASP A 27 20.11 15.74 10.08
N VAL A 28 18.87 15.32 10.37
CA VAL A 28 18.09 14.42 9.52
C VAL A 28 16.76 15.07 9.15
N TYR A 29 16.46 15.12 7.84
CA TYR A 29 15.32 15.86 7.29
C TYR A 29 14.53 15.01 6.31
N TRP A 30 13.20 15.15 6.34
CA TRP A 30 12.33 14.75 5.25
C TRP A 30 12.33 15.83 4.17
N VAL A 31 12.55 15.41 2.92
CA VAL A 31 12.64 16.31 1.75
C VAL A 31 11.77 15.83 0.57
N GLY A 32 10.87 14.90 0.81
CA GLY A 32 10.00 14.29 -0.20
C GLY A 32 8.93 15.21 -0.78
N ALA A 33 7.96 14.62 -1.48
CA ALA A 33 6.88 15.34 -2.15
C ALA A 33 5.49 14.83 -1.71
N LEU A 34 4.45 15.68 -1.90
CA LEU A 34 3.07 15.42 -1.53
C LEU A 34 2.18 15.42 -2.78
N ASP A 35 1.68 14.27 -3.16
CA ASP A 35 0.70 14.14 -4.24
C ASP A 35 -0.73 14.07 -3.68
N TRP A 36 -1.30 15.24 -3.42
CA TRP A 36 -2.67 15.38 -2.92
C TRP A 36 -3.73 14.89 -3.91
N ASN A 37 -3.37 14.78 -5.19
CA ASN A 37 -4.30 14.48 -6.27
C ASN A 37 -4.19 13.05 -6.81
N ALA A 38 -3.25 12.25 -6.31
CA ALA A 38 -3.20 10.84 -6.64
C ALA A 38 -4.48 10.14 -6.18
N ARG A 39 -5.15 9.42 -7.10
CA ARG A 39 -6.39 8.69 -6.81
C ARG A 39 -6.30 7.23 -7.18
N GLU A 40 -5.22 6.85 -7.83
CA GLU A 40 -4.95 5.49 -8.26
C GLU A 40 -3.45 5.22 -8.22
N PHE A 41 -3.08 4.02 -7.82
CA PHE A 41 -1.73 3.50 -7.87
C PHE A 41 -1.81 2.00 -8.15
N HIS A 42 -1.22 1.53 -9.27
CA HIS A 42 -1.22 0.11 -9.68
C HIS A 42 -2.60 -0.58 -9.64
N GLY A 43 -3.66 0.14 -10.01
CA GLY A 43 -5.02 -0.41 -10.02
C GLY A 43 -5.71 -0.42 -8.67
N TYR A 44 -5.13 0.21 -7.64
CA TYR A 44 -5.82 0.42 -6.38
C TYR A 44 -6.07 1.89 -6.06
N THR A 45 -7.16 2.18 -5.36
CA THR A 45 -7.57 3.56 -5.06
C THR A 45 -6.79 4.16 -3.90
N THR A 46 -6.33 5.40 -4.09
CA THR A 46 -5.58 6.18 -3.11
C THR A 46 -6.34 7.44 -2.73
N GLU A 47 -7.49 7.27 -2.09
CA GLU A 47 -8.45 8.34 -1.78
C GLU A 47 -7.85 9.46 -0.92
N ALA A 48 -6.85 9.14 -0.12
CA ALA A 48 -6.13 10.08 0.76
C ALA A 48 -4.88 10.70 0.12
N GLY A 49 -4.64 10.48 -1.18
CA GLY A 49 -3.43 10.90 -1.86
C GLY A 49 -2.22 10.02 -1.53
N ILE A 50 -1.04 10.43 -2.03
CA ILE A 50 0.22 9.69 -1.85
C ILE A 50 1.31 10.68 -1.43
N THR A 51 2.33 10.20 -0.72
CA THR A 51 3.61 10.91 -0.57
C THR A 51 4.72 10.11 -1.24
N TYR A 52 5.75 10.80 -1.69
CA TYR A 52 7.00 10.21 -2.16
C TYR A 52 8.09 10.71 -1.25
N ASN A 53 8.40 9.93 -0.22
CA ASN A 53 9.30 10.36 0.84
C ASN A 53 10.75 10.15 0.44
N ALA A 54 11.54 11.18 0.65
CA ALA A 54 12.99 11.16 0.55
C ALA A 54 13.57 11.80 1.80
N TYR A 55 14.77 11.40 2.19
CA TYR A 55 15.37 11.81 3.44
C TYR A 55 16.80 12.31 3.23
N LEU A 56 17.13 13.43 3.87
CA LEU A 56 18.45 14.06 3.78
C LEU A 56 19.14 13.97 5.13
N ILE A 57 20.34 13.42 5.13
CA ILE A 57 21.24 13.34 6.30
C ILE A 57 22.40 14.32 6.07
N MET A 58 22.54 15.27 6.98
CA MET A 58 23.63 16.23 7.03
C MET A 58 24.73 15.69 7.95
N ASP A 59 25.79 15.18 7.35
CA ASP A 59 26.97 14.68 8.05
C ASP A 59 28.23 15.07 7.25
N GLU A 60 29.41 14.51 7.52
CA GLU A 60 30.63 14.75 6.73
C GLU A 60 30.41 14.48 5.24
N LYS A 61 29.57 13.47 4.94
CA LYS A 61 29.01 13.21 3.61
C LYS A 61 27.52 13.50 3.61
N VAL A 62 27.11 14.47 2.81
CA VAL A 62 25.68 14.79 2.61
C VAL A 62 25.04 13.62 1.88
N THR A 63 24.09 12.96 2.53
CA THR A 63 23.49 11.72 2.03
C THR A 63 21.98 11.90 1.80
N LEU A 64 21.53 11.58 0.58
CA LEU A 64 20.11 11.52 0.23
C LEU A 64 19.67 10.05 0.20
N ILE A 65 18.58 9.71 0.89
CA ILE A 65 17.97 8.39 0.88
C ILE A 65 16.67 8.46 0.09
N ASP A 66 16.59 7.68 -0.99
CA ASP A 66 15.55 7.67 -1.99
C ASP A 66 15.31 9.05 -2.64
N THR A 67 14.41 9.12 -3.60
CA THR A 67 13.98 10.35 -4.26
C THR A 67 12.45 10.38 -4.34
N ALA A 68 11.88 11.29 -5.12
CA ALA A 68 10.46 11.33 -5.42
C ALA A 68 10.22 10.93 -6.88
N LYS A 69 8.96 10.71 -7.24
CA LYS A 69 8.51 10.56 -8.62
C LYS A 69 9.00 11.73 -9.48
N SER A 70 9.43 11.47 -10.71
CA SER A 70 10.11 12.47 -11.57
C SER A 70 9.34 13.78 -11.75
N ILE A 71 8.02 13.76 -11.77
CA ILE A 71 7.18 14.96 -11.89
C ILE A 71 7.26 15.91 -10.68
N PHE A 72 7.80 15.44 -9.56
CA PHE A 72 8.00 16.22 -8.33
C PHE A 72 9.46 16.66 -8.13
N ALA A 73 10.26 16.69 -9.21
CA ALA A 73 11.66 17.12 -9.15
C ALA A 73 11.83 18.50 -8.50
N ASP A 74 11.02 19.48 -8.93
CA ASP A 74 11.09 20.86 -8.41
C ASP A 74 10.78 20.92 -6.91
N GLU A 75 9.78 20.17 -6.44
CA GLU A 75 9.41 20.14 -5.03
C GLU A 75 10.52 19.49 -4.19
N LEU A 76 11.07 18.37 -4.63
CA LEU A 76 12.20 17.69 -4.01
C LEU A 76 13.42 18.62 -3.90
N LEU A 77 13.80 19.27 -5.01
CA LEU A 77 14.95 20.17 -5.06
C LEU A 77 14.76 21.41 -4.19
N GLN A 78 13.56 21.99 -4.14
CA GLN A 78 13.26 23.14 -3.27
C GLN A 78 13.43 22.78 -1.79
N ARG A 79 12.90 21.62 -1.37
CA ARG A 79 13.05 21.15 0.02
C ARG A 79 14.50 20.86 0.37
N ILE A 80 15.25 20.22 -0.51
CA ILE A 80 16.69 20.01 -0.31
C ILE A 80 17.40 21.37 -0.20
N SER A 81 17.10 22.31 -1.10
CA SER A 81 17.70 23.65 -1.12
C SER A 81 17.41 24.47 0.13
N SER A 82 16.35 24.14 0.87
CA SER A 82 16.07 24.79 2.17
C SER A 82 17.05 24.38 3.27
N VAL A 83 17.84 23.32 3.06
CA VAL A 83 18.83 22.78 4.00
C VAL A 83 20.25 22.94 3.45
N VAL A 84 20.47 22.50 2.19
CA VAL A 84 21.78 22.50 1.54
C VAL A 84 21.64 22.68 0.02
N ASP A 85 22.64 23.19 -0.64
CA ASP A 85 22.71 23.20 -2.11
C ASP A 85 22.65 21.76 -2.63
N PRO A 86 21.69 21.39 -3.49
CA PRO A 86 21.55 20.01 -4.02
C PRO A 86 22.82 19.48 -4.71
N SER A 87 23.68 20.36 -5.26
CA SER A 87 24.97 19.96 -5.84
C SER A 87 25.99 19.47 -4.80
N LYS A 88 25.70 19.60 -3.51
CA LYS A 88 26.54 19.14 -2.40
C LYS A 88 26.16 17.77 -1.88
N ILE A 89 25.20 17.10 -2.48
CA ILE A 89 24.87 15.72 -2.14
C ILE A 89 26.02 14.83 -2.60
N ASP A 90 26.74 14.21 -1.66
CA ASP A 90 27.86 13.32 -1.93
C ASP A 90 27.39 11.89 -2.23
N ILE A 91 26.32 11.46 -1.58
CA ILE A 91 25.82 10.08 -1.59
C ILE A 91 24.32 10.07 -1.84
N LEU A 92 23.87 9.17 -2.73
CA LEU A 92 22.46 8.82 -2.88
C LEU A 92 22.30 7.32 -2.61
N ILE A 93 21.39 6.96 -1.70
CA ILE A 93 21.02 5.58 -1.41
C ILE A 93 19.64 5.33 -2.02
N ALA A 94 19.57 4.41 -2.99
CA ALA A 94 18.33 3.96 -3.60
C ALA A 94 17.89 2.64 -2.95
N ASN A 95 16.96 2.68 -2.02
CA ASN A 95 16.42 1.49 -1.38
C ASN A 95 15.57 0.65 -2.32
N HIS A 96 15.00 1.29 -3.37
CA HIS A 96 14.12 0.64 -4.33
C HIS A 96 14.24 1.28 -5.72
N VAL A 97 14.12 0.46 -6.77
CA VAL A 97 14.27 0.90 -8.16
C VAL A 97 12.98 1.45 -8.77
N GLU A 98 11.82 1.28 -8.15
CA GLU A 98 10.55 1.76 -8.69
C GLU A 98 10.61 3.27 -8.93
N PRO A 99 10.07 3.76 -10.10
CA PRO A 99 10.27 5.16 -10.50
C PRO A 99 9.69 6.22 -9.58
N ASP A 100 8.83 5.86 -8.66
CA ASP A 100 8.29 6.80 -7.66
C ASP A 100 9.26 7.03 -6.48
N HIS A 101 10.29 6.18 -6.32
CA HIS A 101 11.40 6.35 -5.39
C HIS A 101 12.71 6.72 -6.09
N SER A 102 12.89 6.27 -7.33
CA SER A 102 14.14 6.43 -8.08
C SER A 102 14.08 7.48 -9.19
N GLY A 103 12.88 8.02 -9.49
CA GLY A 103 12.62 8.83 -10.68
C GLY A 103 13.44 10.11 -10.81
N ASN A 104 14.01 10.63 -9.72
CA ASN A 104 14.89 11.80 -9.74
C ASN A 104 16.38 11.47 -9.57
N ILE A 105 16.78 10.21 -9.58
CA ILE A 105 18.20 9.84 -9.56
C ILE A 105 18.99 10.52 -10.68
N PRO A 106 18.54 10.51 -11.97
CA PRO A 106 19.25 11.22 -13.03
C PRO A 106 19.35 12.73 -12.81
N THR A 107 18.31 13.34 -12.21
CA THR A 107 18.31 14.78 -11.90
C THR A 107 19.39 15.10 -10.88
N ILE A 108 19.48 14.35 -9.76
CA ILE A 108 20.48 14.56 -8.72
C ILE A 108 21.89 14.25 -9.27
N ALA A 109 22.07 13.16 -10.03
CA ALA A 109 23.36 12.82 -10.65
C ALA A 109 23.85 13.89 -11.63
N GLY A 110 22.92 14.56 -12.32
CA GLY A 110 23.24 15.68 -13.20
C GLY A 110 23.75 16.94 -12.48
N LEU A 111 23.50 17.07 -11.17
CA LEU A 111 23.94 18.23 -10.36
C LEU A 111 25.33 18.02 -9.74
N ASN A 112 25.74 16.78 -9.49
CA ASN A 112 27.05 16.44 -8.95
C ASN A 112 27.64 15.24 -9.70
N PRO A 113 28.66 15.44 -10.55
CA PRO A 113 29.29 14.35 -11.30
C PRO A 113 30.08 13.36 -10.41
N ASP A 114 30.40 13.72 -9.16
CA ASP A 114 31.11 12.89 -8.21
C ASP A 114 30.14 12.15 -7.24
N LEU A 115 28.83 12.23 -7.49
CA LEU A 115 27.80 11.56 -6.70
C LEU A 115 28.02 10.04 -6.67
N GLN A 116 28.04 9.46 -5.48
CA GLN A 116 28.10 8.02 -5.28
C GLN A 116 26.67 7.47 -5.06
N ILE A 117 26.24 6.54 -5.91
CA ILE A 117 24.91 5.96 -5.84
C ILE A 117 24.97 4.53 -5.33
N TYR A 118 24.38 4.27 -4.16
CA TYR A 118 24.32 2.96 -3.52
C TYR A 118 22.94 2.34 -3.73
N CYS A 119 22.89 1.03 -4.05
CA CYS A 119 21.65 0.28 -4.19
C CYS A 119 21.90 -1.22 -3.92
N SER A 120 20.84 -2.00 -3.81
CA SER A 120 20.97 -3.44 -3.57
C SER A 120 21.65 -4.19 -4.73
N ALA A 121 22.49 -5.18 -4.45
CA ALA A 121 23.13 -6.02 -5.46
C ALA A 121 22.59 -7.46 -5.42
N PRO A 122 22.33 -8.09 -6.59
CA PRO A 122 22.48 -7.55 -7.95
C PRO A 122 21.23 -6.88 -8.50
N ALA A 123 20.07 -6.98 -7.84
CA ALA A 123 18.78 -6.62 -8.41
C ALA A 123 18.63 -5.10 -8.59
N GLY A 124 19.01 -4.30 -7.59
CA GLY A 124 18.99 -2.84 -7.67
C GLY A 124 19.89 -2.28 -8.76
N VAL A 125 21.15 -2.75 -8.82
CA VAL A 125 22.08 -2.35 -9.88
C VAL A 125 21.50 -2.64 -11.27
N LYS A 126 20.96 -3.85 -11.46
CA LYS A 126 20.35 -4.24 -12.74
C LYS A 126 19.11 -3.38 -13.07
N GLY A 127 18.26 -3.13 -12.09
CA GLY A 127 17.02 -2.36 -12.26
C GLY A 127 17.32 -0.90 -12.59
N LEU A 128 18.17 -0.22 -11.82
CA LEU A 128 18.54 1.16 -12.06
C LEU A 128 19.27 1.34 -13.40
N THR A 129 20.16 0.40 -13.76
CA THR A 129 20.83 0.43 -15.08
C THR A 129 19.81 0.29 -16.22
N ALA A 130 18.77 -0.53 -16.05
CA ALA A 130 17.71 -0.69 -17.05
C ALA A 130 16.83 0.58 -17.19
N HIS A 131 16.58 1.28 -16.09
CA HIS A 131 15.77 2.50 -16.09
C HIS A 131 16.54 3.75 -16.55
N TYR A 132 17.81 3.90 -16.09
CA TYR A 132 18.51 5.18 -16.20
C TYR A 132 19.89 5.09 -16.87
N GLY A 133 20.28 3.92 -17.35
CA GLY A 133 21.64 3.69 -17.86
C GLY A 133 22.65 3.45 -16.72
N ASP A 134 23.91 3.33 -17.08
CA ASP A 134 24.99 3.16 -16.11
C ASP A 134 25.42 4.52 -15.54
N LEU A 135 25.09 4.77 -14.27
CA LEU A 135 25.49 5.96 -13.53
C LEU A 135 26.55 5.63 -12.45
N GLY A 136 27.24 4.48 -12.56
CA GLY A 136 28.28 4.10 -11.61
C GLY A 136 27.73 3.57 -10.27
N TYR A 137 26.75 2.68 -10.31
CA TYR A 137 26.08 2.15 -9.10
C TYR A 137 27.00 1.28 -8.23
N HIS A 138 27.01 1.57 -6.93
CA HIS A 138 27.66 0.76 -5.90
C HIS A 138 26.66 -0.24 -5.32
N GLY A 139 26.85 -1.53 -5.65
CA GLY A 139 25.95 -2.58 -5.17
C GLY A 139 26.29 -3.04 -3.75
N VAL A 140 25.33 -2.95 -2.83
CA VAL A 140 25.46 -3.39 -1.43
C VAL A 140 24.62 -4.63 -1.12
N LYS A 141 24.97 -5.33 -0.04
CA LYS A 141 24.29 -6.55 0.45
C LYS A 141 23.94 -6.41 1.92
N THR A 142 23.11 -7.31 2.40
CA THR A 142 22.81 -7.41 3.84
C THR A 142 24.10 -7.57 4.66
N GLY A 143 24.28 -6.69 5.63
CA GLY A 143 25.42 -6.64 6.51
C GLY A 143 26.52 -5.67 6.07
N ASP A 144 26.47 -5.15 4.85
CA ASP A 144 27.35 -4.06 4.44
C ASP A 144 26.98 -2.78 5.20
N THR A 145 27.99 -1.93 5.42
CA THR A 145 27.82 -0.64 6.09
C THR A 145 28.49 0.48 5.32
N LEU A 146 28.01 1.70 5.51
CA LEU A 146 28.53 2.92 4.90
C LEU A 146 28.72 4.00 5.97
N CYS A 147 29.98 4.38 6.24
CA CYS A 147 30.26 5.51 7.10
C CYS A 147 30.08 6.82 6.34
N VAL A 148 29.25 7.71 6.85
CA VAL A 148 28.95 9.03 6.25
C VAL A 148 29.51 10.18 7.09
N GLY A 149 30.21 9.87 8.17
CA GLY A 149 30.80 10.80 9.12
C GLY A 149 30.64 10.28 10.55
N LYS A 150 29.80 10.90 11.35
CA LYS A 150 29.44 10.42 12.70
C LYS A 150 28.55 9.18 12.63
N ARG A 151 27.76 9.04 11.55
CA ARG A 151 26.81 7.96 11.35
C ARG A 151 27.37 6.85 10.50
N THR A 152 26.98 5.63 10.84
CA THR A 152 27.25 4.42 10.04
C THR A 152 25.92 3.78 9.63
N LEU A 153 25.62 3.86 8.36
CA LEU A 153 24.39 3.32 7.79
C LEU A 153 24.58 1.84 7.46
N ALA A 154 23.68 0.98 7.95
CA ALA A 154 23.69 -0.45 7.69
C ALA A 154 22.61 -0.82 6.66
N PHE A 155 22.93 -1.76 5.75
CA PHE A 155 22.03 -2.20 4.71
C PHE A 155 21.47 -3.60 4.99
N VAL A 156 20.16 -3.75 4.79
CA VAL A 156 19.48 -5.05 4.86
C VAL A 156 18.60 -5.21 3.63
N GLN A 157 18.92 -6.18 2.79
CA GLN A 157 18.06 -6.52 1.65
C GLN A 157 16.76 -7.16 2.14
N THR A 158 15.65 -6.68 1.63
CA THR A 158 14.29 -7.17 1.92
C THR A 158 13.59 -7.61 0.62
N PRO A 159 14.15 -8.59 -0.11
CA PRO A 159 13.70 -8.93 -1.45
C PRO A 159 12.24 -9.36 -1.43
N PHE A 160 11.46 -8.84 -2.39
CA PHE A 160 10.01 -9.02 -2.53
C PHE A 160 9.17 -8.36 -1.42
N VAL A 161 9.72 -7.29 -0.84
CA VAL A 161 8.88 -6.39 -0.03
C VAL A 161 8.91 -4.97 -0.66
N HIS A 162 8.36 -4.66 -1.88
CA HIS A 162 7.59 -5.72 -2.59
C HIS A 162 8.27 -6.23 -3.89
N TRP A 163 9.42 -5.70 -4.33
CA TRP A 163 10.18 -6.13 -5.51
C TRP A 163 11.49 -6.83 -5.11
N PRO A 164 12.17 -7.53 -6.08
CA PRO A 164 13.40 -8.28 -5.77
C PRO A 164 14.57 -7.44 -5.26
N ASP A 165 14.59 -6.16 -5.59
CA ASP A 165 15.65 -5.20 -5.30
C ASP A 165 15.50 -4.48 -3.97
N ASN A 166 14.30 -4.53 -3.34
CA ASN A 166 14.06 -3.79 -2.10
C ASN A 166 15.13 -4.04 -1.04
N MET A 167 15.54 -2.97 -0.40
CA MET A 167 16.36 -2.99 0.81
C MET A 167 15.89 -1.90 1.78
N VAL A 168 16.34 -1.98 3.01
CA VAL A 168 16.18 -0.95 4.02
C VAL A 168 17.56 -0.45 4.45
N THR A 169 17.62 0.82 4.84
CA THR A 169 18.79 1.45 5.41
C THR A 169 18.53 1.75 6.89
N TYR A 170 19.44 1.35 7.76
CA TYR A 170 19.32 1.56 9.20
C TYR A 170 20.44 2.45 9.72
N ASP A 171 20.06 3.53 10.40
CA ASP A 171 20.94 4.43 11.15
C ASP A 171 20.88 4.06 12.63
N ALA A 172 21.95 3.45 13.13
CA ALA A 172 22.01 2.98 14.51
C ALA A 172 22.23 4.12 15.51
N GLU A 173 22.87 5.19 15.13
CA GLU A 173 23.15 6.35 15.96
C GLU A 173 21.87 7.11 16.31
N ASP A 174 21.02 7.37 15.32
CA ASP A 174 19.74 8.03 15.52
C ASP A 174 18.56 7.06 15.68
N LYS A 175 18.81 5.75 15.55
CA LYS A 175 17.81 4.67 15.63
C LYS A 175 16.68 4.84 14.63
N ILE A 176 17.00 5.23 13.40
CA ILE A 176 16.06 5.43 12.32
C ILE A 176 16.14 4.26 11.34
N LEU A 177 15.00 3.65 11.07
CA LEU A 177 14.84 2.68 10.00
C LEU A 177 14.21 3.36 8.77
N PHE A 178 14.99 3.61 7.73
CA PHE A 178 14.50 4.03 6.41
C PHE A 178 14.02 2.77 5.69
N SER A 179 12.73 2.51 5.82
CA SER A 179 12.15 1.19 5.52
C SER A 179 11.67 1.01 4.08
N ASN A 180 11.80 2.04 3.25
CA ASN A 180 11.19 2.11 1.93
C ASN A 180 9.68 1.78 2.00
N ASP A 181 9.15 0.88 1.19
CA ASP A 181 7.72 0.55 1.14
C ASP A 181 7.18 -0.14 2.39
N ALA A 182 8.05 -0.87 3.11
CA ALA A 182 7.62 -1.53 4.33
C ALA A 182 7.12 -0.49 5.36
N PHE A 183 6.01 -0.80 6.02
CA PHE A 183 5.34 0.08 7.00
C PHE A 183 4.75 1.37 6.41
N GLY A 184 4.77 1.52 5.09
CA GLY A 184 4.23 2.68 4.37
C GLY A 184 2.70 2.71 4.30
N GLN A 185 2.18 3.87 3.92
CA GLN A 185 0.77 4.12 3.71
C GLN A 185 0.58 5.14 2.58
N HIS A 186 -0.39 4.92 1.69
CA HIS A 186 -0.78 5.97 0.74
C HIS A 186 -1.68 6.99 1.44
N PHE A 187 -1.03 7.96 2.03
CA PHE A 187 -1.67 8.99 2.83
C PHE A 187 -0.91 10.31 2.71
N ALA A 188 -1.49 11.26 2.00
CA ALA A 188 -1.00 12.64 1.96
C ALA A 188 -1.52 13.41 3.18
N SER A 189 -0.63 14.11 3.85
CA SER A 189 -0.96 15.00 4.96
C SER A 189 0.00 16.19 5.00
N SER A 190 -0.41 17.32 5.53
CA SER A 190 0.47 18.44 5.84
C SER A 190 1.35 18.18 7.06
N ALA A 191 0.93 17.26 7.94
CA ALA A 191 1.69 16.81 9.10
C ALA A 191 2.54 15.58 8.72
N ARG A 192 3.79 15.52 9.21
CA ARG A 192 4.73 14.47 8.78
C ARG A 192 4.77 13.26 9.68
N PHE A 193 4.29 13.35 10.92
CA PHE A 193 4.43 12.28 11.91
C PHE A 193 3.09 11.64 12.24
N ASP A 194 3.14 10.39 12.66
CA ASP A 194 2.00 9.57 13.08
C ASP A 194 1.17 10.22 14.19
N ASP A 195 1.82 10.85 15.17
CA ASP A 195 1.19 11.52 16.32
C ASP A 195 0.61 12.91 16.02
N GLU A 196 0.82 13.42 14.81
CA GLU A 196 0.25 14.67 14.31
C GLU A 196 -1.01 14.43 13.45
N ASN A 197 -1.38 13.17 13.24
CA ASN A 197 -2.48 12.73 12.39
C ASN A 197 -3.48 11.86 13.18
N ASP A 198 -4.64 11.59 12.60
CA ASP A 198 -5.55 10.58 13.12
C ASP A 198 -4.93 9.18 12.96
N LEU A 199 -4.48 8.60 14.06
CA LEU A 199 -3.83 7.29 14.07
C LEU A 199 -4.72 6.19 13.47
N ALA A 200 -6.03 6.23 13.69
CA ALA A 200 -6.94 5.24 13.15
C ALA A 200 -6.96 5.28 11.63
N GLU A 201 -6.93 6.48 11.04
CA GLU A 201 -6.84 6.66 9.60
C GLU A 201 -5.47 6.23 9.04
N VAL A 202 -4.37 6.60 9.70
CA VAL A 202 -3.02 6.19 9.30
C VAL A 202 -2.89 4.66 9.29
N MET A 203 -3.38 3.99 10.35
CA MET A 203 -3.37 2.52 10.45
C MET A 203 -4.27 1.87 9.40
N ARG A 204 -5.43 2.47 9.08
CA ARG A 204 -6.31 2.02 8.01
C ARG A 204 -5.60 2.07 6.66
N GLN A 205 -4.92 3.17 6.35
CA GLN A 205 -4.18 3.33 5.10
C GLN A 205 -2.98 2.37 5.03
N ALA A 206 -2.28 2.13 6.15
CA ALA A 206 -1.21 1.14 6.22
C ALA A 206 -1.72 -0.28 5.95
N ARG A 207 -2.89 -0.64 6.50
CA ARG A 207 -3.53 -1.92 6.25
C ARG A 207 -3.96 -2.07 4.79
N LYS A 208 -4.60 -1.04 4.21
CA LYS A 208 -5.01 -1.02 2.80
C LYS A 208 -3.80 -1.12 1.87
N TYR A 209 -2.71 -0.40 2.15
CA TYR A 209 -1.45 -0.50 1.42
C TYR A 209 -0.91 -1.92 1.45
N TYR A 210 -0.79 -2.50 2.65
CA TYR A 210 -0.32 -3.87 2.82
C TYR A 210 -1.15 -4.88 2.02
N ALA A 211 -2.48 -4.81 2.13
CA ALA A 211 -3.41 -5.73 1.47
C ALA A 211 -3.34 -5.69 -0.07
N ASN A 212 -2.97 -4.54 -0.65
CA ASN A 212 -2.94 -4.34 -2.10
C ASN A 212 -1.53 -4.42 -2.73
N ILE A 213 -0.47 -4.25 -1.94
CA ILE A 213 0.92 -4.18 -2.44
C ILE A 213 1.78 -5.32 -1.87
N VAL A 214 1.77 -5.52 -0.55
CA VAL A 214 2.72 -6.40 0.15
C VAL A 214 2.19 -7.83 0.36
N GLN A 215 0.89 -8.01 0.43
CA GLN A 215 0.23 -9.29 0.76
C GLN A 215 0.71 -10.50 -0.06
N PRO A 216 0.97 -10.43 -1.39
CA PRO A 216 1.48 -11.56 -2.16
C PRO A 216 2.78 -12.14 -1.59
N TYR A 217 3.54 -11.31 -0.93
CA TYR A 217 4.85 -11.62 -0.37
C TYR A 217 4.86 -11.72 1.16
N ARG A 218 3.73 -12.04 1.76
CA ARG A 218 3.50 -12.12 3.21
C ARG A 218 4.64 -12.79 4.00
N LEU A 219 5.15 -13.93 3.52
CA LEU A 219 6.25 -14.65 4.19
C LEU A 219 7.58 -13.88 4.14
N LYS A 220 7.80 -13.09 3.09
CA LYS A 220 8.98 -12.22 2.98
C LYS A 220 8.87 -11.03 3.91
N ALA A 221 7.68 -10.41 3.96
CA ALA A 221 7.39 -9.33 4.91
C ALA A 221 7.54 -9.80 6.36
N ALA A 222 7.06 -11.01 6.70
CA ALA A 222 7.26 -11.60 8.03
C ALA A 222 8.75 -11.82 8.36
N ALA A 223 9.56 -12.23 7.38
CA ALA A 223 11.00 -12.40 7.58
C ALA A 223 11.72 -11.05 7.77
N ALA A 224 11.33 -10.01 7.00
CA ALA A 224 11.85 -8.66 7.18
C ALA A 224 11.49 -8.09 8.55
N LEU A 225 10.23 -8.24 8.99
CA LEU A 225 9.78 -7.86 10.33
C LEU A 225 10.60 -8.55 11.43
N LYS A 226 10.84 -9.86 11.29
CA LYS A 226 11.68 -10.61 12.24
C LYS A 226 13.09 -10.06 12.33
N ALA A 227 13.68 -9.62 11.21
CA ALA A 227 14.99 -9.00 11.21
C ALA A 227 14.99 -7.65 11.96
N VAL A 228 13.95 -6.82 11.77
CA VAL A 228 13.76 -5.56 12.52
C VAL A 228 13.63 -5.83 14.02
N ARG A 229 12.78 -6.79 14.41
CA ARG A 229 12.61 -7.17 15.84
C ARG A 229 13.91 -7.72 16.47
N ALA A 230 14.76 -8.38 15.68
CA ALA A 230 16.04 -8.92 16.16
C ALA A 230 17.08 -7.85 16.47
N LEU A 231 16.90 -6.59 16.02
CA LEU A 231 17.74 -5.47 16.42
C LEU A 231 17.60 -5.17 17.94
N GLY A 232 16.47 -5.51 18.53
CA GLY A 232 16.16 -5.30 19.95
C GLY A 232 14.98 -4.35 20.16
N PRO A 233 14.38 -4.35 21.37
CA PRO A 233 13.16 -3.60 21.66
C PRO A 233 13.34 -2.07 21.56
N ASP A 234 14.55 -1.57 21.84
CA ASP A 234 14.86 -0.14 21.87
C ASP A 234 15.79 0.28 20.70
N ALA A 235 15.90 -0.57 19.68
CA ALA A 235 16.82 -0.31 18.57
C ALA A 235 16.22 0.62 17.49
N VAL A 236 14.90 0.73 17.41
CA VAL A 236 14.21 1.56 16.42
C VAL A 236 13.27 2.53 17.12
N ASP A 237 13.68 3.80 17.17
CA ASP A 237 12.87 4.91 17.69
C ASP A 237 11.96 5.50 16.62
N MET A 238 12.33 5.35 15.34
CA MET A 238 11.62 5.94 14.22
C MET A 238 11.66 5.01 12.99
N ILE A 239 10.51 4.88 12.33
CA ILE A 239 10.42 4.25 11.01
C ILE A 239 10.06 5.34 10.00
N ALA A 240 10.92 5.51 9.01
CA ALA A 240 10.83 6.49 7.94
C ALA A 240 10.54 5.78 6.60
N PRO A 241 9.24 5.54 6.26
CA PRO A 241 8.84 4.81 5.07
C PRO A 241 8.89 5.69 3.82
N ALA A 242 8.88 5.07 2.64
CA ALA A 242 8.84 5.79 1.36
C ALA A 242 7.47 6.45 1.08
N HIS A 243 6.42 6.01 1.73
CA HIS A 243 5.07 6.56 1.58
C HIS A 243 4.40 6.85 2.92
N GLY A 244 3.63 7.95 2.97
CA GLY A 244 2.81 8.35 4.10
C GLY A 244 3.58 9.10 5.17
N VAL A 245 3.15 8.94 6.41
CA VAL A 245 3.75 9.61 7.57
C VAL A 245 4.91 8.80 8.17
N VAL A 246 5.77 9.48 8.87
CA VAL A 246 6.89 8.89 9.62
C VAL A 246 6.39 8.44 10.98
N TRP A 247 6.66 7.19 11.35
CA TRP A 247 6.35 6.63 12.66
C TRP A 247 7.39 7.05 13.69
N ARG A 248 6.99 7.73 14.76
CA ARG A 248 7.86 8.10 15.90
C ARG A 248 7.24 7.79 17.25
N SER A 249 5.93 7.91 17.40
CA SER A 249 5.22 7.68 18.65
C SER A 249 4.53 6.32 18.68
N HIS A 250 4.16 5.76 17.51
CA HIS A 250 3.43 4.51 17.34
C HIS A 250 4.23 3.44 16.58
N VAL A 251 5.57 3.46 16.73
CA VAL A 251 6.45 2.43 16.13
C VAL A 251 6.08 1.03 16.60
N ALA A 252 5.81 0.86 17.88
CA ALA A 252 5.39 -0.43 18.42
C ALA A 252 4.05 -0.90 17.83
N ASP A 253 3.10 0.02 17.65
CA ASP A 253 1.76 -0.31 17.14
C ASP A 253 1.79 -0.81 15.71
N ILE A 254 2.57 -0.16 14.82
CA ILE A 254 2.69 -0.62 13.43
C ILE A 254 3.47 -1.93 13.32
N LEU A 255 4.53 -2.13 14.11
CA LEU A 255 5.25 -3.39 14.15
C LEU A 255 4.35 -4.53 14.65
N ASP A 256 3.54 -4.27 15.66
CA ASP A 256 2.55 -5.22 16.21
C ASP A 256 1.43 -5.52 15.22
N ALA A 257 0.95 -4.53 14.47
CA ALA A 257 -0.04 -4.73 13.42
C ALA A 257 0.51 -5.63 12.30
N TYR A 258 1.75 -5.42 11.88
CA TYR A 258 2.43 -6.30 10.93
C TYR A 258 2.56 -7.72 11.48
N GLU A 259 3.00 -7.90 12.71
CA GLU A 259 3.25 -9.20 13.32
C GLU A 259 1.96 -9.99 13.55
N LYS A 260 0.98 -9.36 14.20
CA LYS A 260 -0.23 -10.03 14.72
C LYS A 260 -1.34 -10.15 13.68
N THR A 261 -1.37 -9.23 12.68
CA THR A 261 -2.47 -9.14 11.71
C THR A 261 -1.97 -9.31 10.29
N PHE A 262 -1.09 -8.43 9.79
CA PHE A 262 -0.80 -8.35 8.37
C PHE A 262 -0.01 -9.55 7.86
N THR A 263 1.07 -9.91 8.55
CA THR A 263 1.94 -11.03 8.14
C THR A 263 1.56 -12.37 8.75
N SER A 264 0.73 -12.41 9.79
CA SER A 264 0.36 -13.64 10.50
C SER A 264 -0.38 -14.64 9.60
N GLY A 265 -1.25 -14.13 8.71
CA GLY A 265 -2.18 -14.95 7.92
C GLY A 265 -3.28 -15.56 8.75
N ALA A 266 -3.45 -15.14 10.00
CA ALA A 266 -4.54 -15.57 10.86
C ALA A 266 -5.88 -15.05 10.32
N LEU A 267 -6.86 -15.92 10.22
CA LEU A 267 -8.21 -15.58 9.82
C LEU A 267 -9.06 -15.27 11.03
N GLN A 268 -9.89 -14.25 10.92
CA GLN A 268 -10.88 -13.89 11.92
C GLN A 268 -12.27 -14.42 11.50
N ASP A 269 -13.11 -14.70 12.46
CA ASP A 269 -14.49 -15.09 12.24
C ASP A 269 -15.31 -13.86 11.81
N LYS A 270 -15.04 -13.40 10.59
CA LYS A 270 -15.76 -12.33 9.91
C LYS A 270 -16.02 -12.71 8.45
N ALA A 271 -17.09 -12.16 7.89
CA ALA A 271 -17.53 -12.39 6.54
C ALA A 271 -17.47 -11.12 5.69
N ILE A 272 -17.10 -11.27 4.42
CA ILE A 272 -17.36 -10.27 3.39
C ILE A 272 -18.32 -10.86 2.35
N VAL A 273 -19.32 -10.10 1.96
CA VAL A 273 -20.30 -10.45 0.93
C VAL A 273 -20.18 -9.43 -0.19
N VAL A 274 -19.50 -9.81 -1.24
CA VAL A 274 -19.17 -8.92 -2.36
C VAL A 274 -19.98 -9.32 -3.59
N TYR A 275 -20.57 -8.35 -4.26
CA TYR A 275 -21.41 -8.67 -5.41
C TYR A 275 -21.50 -7.51 -6.42
N ASP A 276 -21.94 -7.84 -7.62
CA ASP A 276 -22.57 -6.92 -8.58
C ASP A 276 -23.97 -7.43 -8.94
N SER A 277 -24.84 -6.53 -9.36
CA SER A 277 -26.22 -6.87 -9.68
C SER A 277 -26.77 -5.98 -10.78
N MET A 278 -27.46 -6.56 -11.78
CA MET A 278 -28.12 -5.79 -12.84
C MET A 278 -29.48 -5.21 -12.37
N TRP A 279 -30.36 -6.08 -11.91
CA TRP A 279 -31.77 -5.75 -11.60
C TRP A 279 -32.14 -6.03 -10.13
N GLY A 280 -31.15 -6.14 -9.25
CA GLY A 280 -31.35 -6.29 -7.82
C GLY A 280 -31.58 -7.72 -7.32
N SER A 281 -31.72 -8.74 -8.18
CA SER A 281 -31.92 -10.12 -7.74
C SER A 281 -30.70 -10.67 -6.98
N THR A 282 -29.49 -10.50 -7.51
CA THR A 282 -28.25 -10.89 -6.83
C THR A 282 -28.06 -10.06 -5.55
N ALA A 283 -28.42 -8.77 -5.54
CA ALA A 283 -28.36 -7.92 -4.35
C ALA A 283 -29.29 -8.42 -3.22
N LYS A 284 -30.51 -8.95 -3.54
CA LYS A 284 -31.38 -9.58 -2.54
C LYS A 284 -30.74 -10.83 -1.95
N MET A 285 -30.12 -11.67 -2.79
CA MET A 285 -29.39 -12.86 -2.34
C MET A 285 -28.20 -12.48 -1.46
N ALA A 286 -27.42 -11.45 -1.82
CA ALA A 286 -26.30 -10.95 -1.05
C ALA A 286 -26.72 -10.50 0.36
N ARG A 287 -27.83 -9.77 0.48
CA ARG A 287 -28.39 -9.39 1.80
C ARG A 287 -28.80 -10.61 2.62
N SER A 288 -29.44 -11.59 1.99
CA SER A 288 -29.85 -12.82 2.67
C SER A 288 -28.66 -13.65 3.17
N ILE A 289 -27.57 -13.69 2.42
CA ILE A 289 -26.28 -14.30 2.85
C ILE A 289 -25.69 -13.53 4.04
N CYS A 290 -25.66 -12.20 3.95
CA CYS A 290 -25.19 -11.33 5.03
C CYS A 290 -26.00 -11.55 6.31
N ASP A 291 -27.35 -11.58 6.22
CA ASP A 291 -28.24 -11.86 7.35
C ASP A 291 -28.01 -13.25 7.93
N GLY A 292 -27.65 -14.25 7.10
CA GLY A 292 -27.28 -15.59 7.55
C GLY A 292 -26.06 -15.59 8.44
N PHE A 293 -24.99 -14.86 8.06
CA PHE A 293 -23.79 -14.69 8.89
C PHE A 293 -24.12 -13.96 10.19
N LEU A 294 -24.85 -12.86 10.13
CA LEU A 294 -25.25 -12.09 11.32
C LEU A 294 -26.08 -12.95 12.27
N ALA A 295 -26.97 -13.78 11.76
CA ALA A 295 -27.78 -14.70 12.57
C ALA A 295 -26.94 -15.84 13.21
N ALA A 296 -25.76 -16.14 12.66
CA ALA A 296 -24.76 -17.03 13.25
C ALA A 296 -23.80 -16.32 14.24
N GLY A 297 -23.96 -15.00 14.47
CA GLY A 297 -23.06 -14.22 15.30
C GLY A 297 -21.75 -13.79 14.62
N ILE A 298 -21.62 -14.00 13.30
CA ILE A 298 -20.45 -13.63 12.52
C ILE A 298 -20.62 -12.21 11.98
N PRO A 299 -19.73 -11.26 12.33
CA PRO A 299 -19.72 -9.94 11.73
C PRO A 299 -19.58 -10.03 10.21
N ALA A 300 -20.47 -9.35 9.46
CA ALA A 300 -20.48 -9.43 8.01
C ALA A 300 -20.55 -8.03 7.40
N ARG A 301 -19.74 -7.80 6.35
CA ARG A 301 -19.78 -6.58 5.54
C ARG A 301 -20.33 -6.89 4.17
N LEU A 302 -21.34 -6.10 3.75
CA LEU A 302 -21.97 -6.18 2.44
C LEU A 302 -21.36 -5.11 1.51
N MET A 303 -20.82 -5.52 0.36
CA MET A 303 -20.11 -4.65 -0.57
C MET A 303 -20.63 -4.80 -2.00
N ASP A 304 -21.32 -3.79 -2.50
CA ASP A 304 -21.68 -3.67 -3.92
C ASP A 304 -20.46 -3.12 -4.68
N LEU A 305 -20.04 -3.79 -5.74
CA LEU A 305 -18.88 -3.37 -6.56
C LEU A 305 -19.15 -2.12 -7.41
N LYS A 306 -20.38 -1.59 -7.39
CA LYS A 306 -20.68 -0.27 -7.96
C LYS A 306 -20.25 0.87 -7.04
N ASP A 307 -20.23 0.63 -5.73
CA ASP A 307 -19.97 1.63 -4.70
C ASP A 307 -18.62 1.37 -3.99
N ASN A 308 -18.08 0.16 -4.09
CA ASN A 308 -16.83 -0.24 -3.45
C ASN A 308 -15.81 -0.68 -4.50
N HIS A 309 -14.65 -0.05 -4.49
CA HIS A 309 -13.56 -0.46 -5.36
C HIS A 309 -12.98 -1.82 -4.95
N ILE A 310 -12.47 -2.60 -5.90
CA ILE A 310 -11.89 -3.93 -5.62
C ILE A 310 -10.75 -3.88 -4.59
N SER A 311 -10.03 -2.78 -4.50
CA SER A 311 -8.96 -2.59 -3.51
C SER A 311 -9.48 -2.40 -2.08
N ASP A 312 -10.70 -1.86 -1.90
CA ASP A 312 -11.35 -1.77 -0.59
C ASP A 312 -11.83 -3.15 -0.13
N VAL A 313 -12.25 -3.98 -1.10
CA VAL A 313 -12.56 -5.39 -0.83
C VAL A 313 -11.35 -6.13 -0.32
N MET A 314 -10.15 -5.89 -0.88
CA MET A 314 -8.92 -6.57 -0.46
C MET A 314 -8.47 -6.16 0.95
N ASP A 315 -8.75 -4.94 1.39
CA ASP A 315 -8.52 -4.53 2.77
C ASP A 315 -9.33 -5.38 3.75
N ASP A 316 -10.64 -5.53 3.52
CA ASP A 316 -11.48 -6.39 4.35
C ASP A 316 -11.17 -7.89 4.20
N PHE A 317 -10.76 -8.30 3.01
CA PHE A 317 -10.38 -9.67 2.68
C PHE A 317 -9.16 -10.14 3.47
N LEU A 318 -8.25 -9.26 3.84
CA LEU A 318 -6.93 -9.59 4.41
C LEU A 318 -7.01 -10.68 5.50
N ASP A 319 -7.99 -10.60 6.40
CA ASP A 319 -8.17 -11.51 7.53
C ASP A 319 -9.58 -12.13 7.63
N ALA A 320 -10.44 -11.95 6.60
CA ALA A 320 -11.77 -12.56 6.59
C ALA A 320 -11.69 -14.08 6.38
N ARG A 321 -12.38 -14.87 7.23
CA ARG A 321 -12.55 -16.31 7.04
C ARG A 321 -13.56 -16.63 5.95
N TYR A 322 -14.68 -15.90 5.91
CA TYR A 322 -15.79 -16.17 5.02
C TYR A 322 -15.84 -15.14 3.90
N VAL A 323 -15.90 -15.61 2.65
CA VAL A 323 -15.92 -14.75 1.47
C VAL A 323 -17.04 -15.21 0.53
N ALA A 324 -18.11 -14.45 0.46
CA ALA A 324 -19.17 -14.68 -0.50
C ALA A 324 -18.97 -13.77 -1.73
N VAL A 325 -18.99 -14.34 -2.93
CA VAL A 325 -18.83 -13.57 -4.19
C VAL A 325 -20.03 -13.82 -5.09
N GLY A 326 -20.73 -12.76 -5.45
CA GLY A 326 -21.97 -12.80 -6.19
C GLY A 326 -21.96 -12.12 -7.53
N SER A 327 -22.48 -12.83 -8.55
CA SER A 327 -22.70 -12.27 -9.88
C SER A 327 -23.96 -12.83 -10.53
N PRO A 328 -24.79 -12.00 -11.19
CA PRO A 328 -25.73 -12.55 -12.16
C PRO A 328 -24.97 -13.07 -13.38
N THR A 329 -25.65 -13.82 -14.24
CA THR A 329 -25.13 -14.21 -15.54
C THR A 329 -25.32 -13.09 -16.56
N LEU A 330 -24.24 -12.59 -17.14
CA LEU A 330 -24.19 -11.65 -18.25
C LEU A 330 -23.39 -12.28 -19.41
N ASN A 331 -24.02 -12.47 -20.57
CA ASN A 331 -23.34 -13.04 -21.76
C ASN A 331 -22.58 -14.34 -21.45
N SER A 332 -23.20 -15.24 -20.65
CA SER A 332 -22.60 -16.51 -20.17
C SER A 332 -21.35 -16.34 -19.29
N GLN A 333 -21.12 -15.16 -18.72
CA GLN A 333 -19.99 -14.83 -17.84
C GLN A 333 -20.49 -14.13 -16.56
N PRO A 334 -19.62 -13.98 -15.54
CA PRO A 334 -19.86 -13.05 -14.45
C PRO A 334 -19.88 -11.60 -14.96
N MET A 335 -20.43 -10.69 -14.16
CA MET A 335 -20.32 -9.25 -14.39
C MET A 335 -18.84 -8.81 -14.45
N PRO A 336 -18.49 -7.83 -15.30
CA PRO A 336 -17.09 -7.40 -15.48
C PRO A 336 -16.37 -7.04 -14.18
N GLN A 337 -17.05 -6.35 -13.26
CA GLN A 337 -16.44 -5.96 -11.97
C GLN A 337 -16.16 -7.18 -11.08
N VAL A 338 -17.01 -8.20 -11.11
CA VAL A 338 -16.78 -9.46 -10.39
C VAL A 338 -15.62 -10.23 -11.01
N ALA A 339 -15.52 -10.27 -12.33
CA ALA A 339 -14.37 -10.89 -13.01
C ALA A 339 -13.05 -10.17 -12.68
N ALA A 340 -13.06 -8.84 -12.66
CA ALA A 340 -11.91 -8.02 -12.25
C ALA A 340 -11.51 -8.31 -10.79
N LEU A 341 -12.48 -8.36 -9.86
CA LEU A 341 -12.22 -8.71 -8.46
C LEU A 341 -11.57 -10.09 -8.33
N LEU A 342 -12.13 -11.10 -8.98
CA LEU A 342 -11.60 -12.49 -8.90
C LEU A 342 -10.17 -12.59 -9.46
N CYS A 343 -9.89 -11.89 -10.56
CA CYS A 343 -8.55 -11.79 -11.12
C CYS A 343 -7.58 -11.11 -10.14
N TYR A 344 -7.97 -9.98 -9.58
CA TYR A 344 -7.17 -9.18 -8.65
C TYR A 344 -6.90 -9.94 -7.34
N MET A 345 -7.95 -10.53 -6.76
CA MET A 345 -7.87 -11.34 -5.54
C MET A 345 -6.93 -12.54 -5.72
N ARG A 346 -7.01 -13.25 -6.86
CA ARG A 346 -6.12 -14.39 -7.16
C ARG A 346 -4.66 -13.95 -7.28
N GLY A 347 -4.39 -12.77 -7.83
CA GLY A 347 -3.03 -12.21 -7.90
C GLY A 347 -2.46 -11.87 -6.52
N LEU A 348 -3.25 -11.24 -5.66
CA LEU A 348 -2.83 -10.83 -4.32
C LEU A 348 -2.83 -11.97 -3.30
N SER A 349 -3.71 -12.96 -3.45
CA SER A 349 -3.83 -14.10 -2.55
C SER A 349 -4.04 -15.39 -3.34
N PRO A 350 -2.98 -15.98 -3.91
CA PRO A 350 -3.10 -17.14 -4.79
C PRO A 350 -3.42 -18.44 -4.05
N LYS A 351 -3.36 -18.46 -2.72
CA LYS A 351 -3.65 -19.62 -1.87
C LYS A 351 -4.52 -19.19 -0.70
N ASN A 352 -5.77 -19.65 -0.70
CA ASN A 352 -6.79 -19.30 0.28
C ASN A 352 -7.21 -20.49 1.15
N ALA A 353 -6.30 -21.40 1.44
CA ALA A 353 -6.57 -22.53 2.34
C ALA A 353 -7.08 -22.07 3.71
N GLY A 354 -8.14 -22.70 4.21
CA GLY A 354 -8.83 -22.33 5.44
C GLY A 354 -9.81 -21.16 5.29
N ARG A 355 -10.04 -20.64 4.06
CA ARG A 355 -11.11 -19.68 3.79
C ARG A 355 -12.31 -20.39 3.19
N THR A 356 -13.47 -20.10 3.76
CA THR A 356 -14.76 -20.58 3.26
C THR A 356 -15.29 -19.64 2.21
N GLY A 357 -15.55 -20.17 1.01
CA GLY A 357 -16.12 -19.45 -0.12
C GLY A 357 -17.60 -19.74 -0.34
N ILE A 358 -18.40 -18.73 -0.69
CA ILE A 358 -19.80 -18.89 -1.09
C ILE A 358 -20.01 -18.22 -2.44
N PRO A 359 -19.91 -18.97 -3.56
CA PRO A 359 -20.28 -18.47 -4.88
C PRO A 359 -21.81 -18.38 -4.99
N PHE A 360 -22.33 -17.24 -5.47
CA PHE A 360 -23.77 -17.06 -5.60
C PHE A 360 -24.16 -16.16 -6.77
N GLY A 361 -25.45 -16.19 -7.15
CA GLY A 361 -25.99 -15.25 -8.10
C GLY A 361 -27.28 -15.65 -8.78
N SER A 362 -27.91 -14.68 -9.43
CA SER A 362 -29.14 -14.89 -10.21
C SER A 362 -28.84 -15.18 -11.68
N TYR A 363 -29.80 -15.78 -12.38
CA TYR A 363 -29.72 -16.05 -13.80
C TYR A 363 -31.09 -16.06 -14.46
N GLY A 364 -31.14 -15.90 -15.78
CA GLY A 364 -32.36 -16.05 -16.57
C GLY A 364 -32.58 -17.49 -17.02
N TRP A 365 -31.73 -17.99 -17.93
CA TRP A 365 -31.88 -19.31 -18.55
C TRP A 365 -30.73 -20.29 -18.24
N ALA A 366 -29.56 -19.81 -17.85
CA ALA A 366 -28.43 -20.64 -17.42
C ALA A 366 -27.58 -19.96 -16.34
N PRO A 367 -27.17 -20.68 -15.27
CA PRO A 367 -26.39 -20.11 -14.16
C PRO A 367 -24.88 -20.04 -14.47
N ALA A 368 -24.49 -19.61 -15.67
CA ALA A 368 -23.10 -19.61 -16.12
C ALA A 368 -22.24 -18.67 -15.30
N GLY A 369 -22.73 -17.46 -14.98
CA GLY A 369 -22.00 -16.48 -14.17
C GLY A 369 -21.65 -17.01 -12.77
N PRO A 370 -22.62 -17.42 -11.94
CA PRO A 370 -22.36 -18.01 -10.62
C PRO A 370 -21.45 -19.25 -10.65
N LYS A 371 -21.59 -20.11 -11.67
CA LYS A 371 -20.70 -21.28 -11.85
C LYS A 371 -19.26 -20.87 -12.16
N ALA A 372 -19.05 -19.86 -13.00
CA ALA A 372 -17.73 -19.35 -13.29
C ALA A 372 -17.07 -18.68 -12.06
N VAL A 373 -17.88 -18.04 -11.19
CA VAL A 373 -17.40 -17.55 -9.88
C VAL A 373 -16.92 -18.72 -9.02
N ALA A 374 -17.72 -19.80 -8.90
CA ALA A 374 -17.35 -20.98 -8.14
C ALA A 374 -16.03 -21.59 -8.63
N GLN A 375 -15.90 -21.81 -9.92
CA GLN A 375 -14.68 -22.35 -10.53
C GLN A 375 -13.45 -21.50 -10.18
N GLN A 376 -13.54 -20.17 -10.30
CA GLN A 376 -12.41 -19.29 -10.01
C GLN A 376 -12.06 -19.24 -8.51
N MET A 377 -13.05 -19.37 -7.62
CA MET A 377 -12.82 -19.48 -6.19
C MET A 377 -12.14 -20.82 -5.83
N GLU A 378 -12.57 -21.94 -6.42
CA GLU A 378 -11.92 -23.25 -6.25
C GLU A 378 -10.45 -23.22 -6.73
N GLU A 379 -10.20 -22.66 -7.93
CA GLU A 379 -8.86 -22.48 -8.48
C GLU A 379 -7.97 -21.60 -7.59
N ALA A 380 -8.56 -20.65 -6.86
CA ALA A 380 -7.87 -19.82 -5.88
C ALA A 380 -7.71 -20.49 -4.50
N GLY A 381 -8.19 -21.74 -4.33
CA GLY A 381 -8.00 -22.57 -3.15
C GLY A 381 -8.97 -22.31 -2.00
N PHE A 382 -10.15 -21.77 -2.28
CA PHE A 382 -11.23 -21.67 -1.29
C PHE A 382 -11.89 -23.02 -1.05
N GLU A 383 -12.35 -23.25 0.16
CA GLU A 383 -13.25 -24.33 0.51
C GLU A 383 -14.70 -23.91 0.23
N LEU A 384 -15.43 -24.66 -0.57
CA LEU A 384 -16.82 -24.37 -0.95
C LEU A 384 -17.77 -25.37 -0.30
N PRO A 385 -18.19 -25.20 0.95
CA PRO A 385 -19.02 -26.16 1.67
C PRO A 385 -20.50 -26.19 1.21
N LEU A 386 -20.92 -25.20 0.47
CA LEU A 386 -22.25 -25.10 -0.12
C LEU A 386 -22.19 -25.26 -1.63
N ASP A 387 -23.19 -25.91 -2.21
CA ASP A 387 -23.43 -25.83 -3.64
C ASP A 387 -23.55 -24.37 -4.07
N VAL A 388 -23.28 -24.09 -5.36
CA VAL A 388 -23.43 -22.74 -5.93
C VAL A 388 -24.84 -22.20 -5.65
N VAL A 389 -24.91 -21.13 -4.85
CA VAL A 389 -26.20 -20.56 -4.42
C VAL A 389 -26.82 -19.78 -5.57
N THR A 390 -27.84 -20.34 -6.20
CA THR A 390 -28.47 -19.73 -7.38
C THR A 390 -29.95 -19.45 -7.19
N SER A 391 -30.45 -18.46 -7.95
CA SER A 391 -31.88 -18.21 -8.11
C SER A 391 -32.17 -17.85 -9.56
N GLN A 392 -33.22 -18.48 -10.13
CA GLN A 392 -33.66 -18.12 -11.46
C GLN A 392 -34.56 -16.87 -11.37
N TRP A 393 -34.31 -15.87 -12.22
CA TRP A 393 -34.99 -14.58 -12.27
C TRP A 393 -34.97 -13.85 -10.92
N ILE A 394 -36.12 -13.73 -10.28
CA ILE A 394 -36.35 -13.00 -9.02
C ILE A 394 -36.47 -14.01 -7.89
N PRO A 395 -35.62 -14.00 -6.87
CA PRO A 395 -35.74 -14.89 -5.73
C PRO A 395 -37.03 -14.61 -4.95
N SER A 396 -37.81 -15.67 -4.67
CA SER A 396 -38.97 -15.60 -3.76
C SER A 396 -38.49 -15.38 -2.31
N GLN A 397 -39.37 -14.95 -1.43
CA GLN A 397 -39.07 -14.81 0.00
C GLN A 397 -38.62 -16.15 0.61
N GLU A 398 -39.33 -17.25 0.24
CA GLU A 398 -38.97 -18.60 0.66
C GLU A 398 -37.52 -18.96 0.26
N ARG A 399 -37.11 -18.67 -1.00
CA ARG A 399 -35.73 -18.88 -1.46
C ARG A 399 -34.71 -18.04 -0.70
N LEU A 400 -35.04 -16.80 -0.37
CA LEU A 400 -34.16 -15.94 0.44
C LEU A 400 -34.01 -16.48 1.88
N ASP A 401 -35.08 -16.98 2.46
CA ASP A 401 -35.06 -17.59 3.80
C ASP A 401 -34.25 -18.90 3.80
N GLU A 402 -34.35 -19.75 2.75
CA GLU A 402 -33.49 -20.92 2.57
C GLU A 402 -32.01 -20.56 2.50
N ILE A 403 -31.65 -19.52 1.73
CA ILE A 403 -30.28 -19.03 1.59
C ILE A 403 -29.75 -18.59 2.95
N ARG A 404 -30.52 -17.76 3.67
CA ARG A 404 -30.14 -17.28 5.01
C ARG A 404 -29.88 -18.43 5.97
N GLU A 405 -30.79 -19.42 6.01
CA GLU A 405 -30.70 -20.55 6.93
C GLU A 405 -29.54 -21.48 6.56
N ALA A 406 -29.26 -21.70 5.27
CA ALA A 406 -28.10 -22.51 4.82
C ALA A 406 -26.78 -21.87 5.28
N VAL A 407 -26.63 -20.54 5.10
CA VAL A 407 -25.43 -19.81 5.55
C VAL A 407 -25.33 -19.82 7.06
N ARG A 408 -26.44 -19.58 7.80
CA ARG A 408 -26.46 -19.63 9.25
C ARG A 408 -26.00 -21.00 9.78
N LYS A 409 -26.52 -22.09 9.23
CA LYS A 409 -26.14 -23.46 9.63
C LYS A 409 -24.68 -23.74 9.34
N MET A 410 -24.19 -23.39 8.17
CA MET A 410 -22.79 -23.56 7.77
C MET A 410 -21.86 -22.82 8.74
N ALA A 411 -22.13 -21.53 8.99
CA ALA A 411 -21.29 -20.71 9.87
C ALA A 411 -21.38 -21.04 11.36
N SER A 412 -22.43 -21.77 11.79
CA SER A 412 -22.60 -22.25 13.18
C SER A 412 -22.04 -23.67 13.40
N ALA A 413 -21.63 -24.38 12.36
CA ALA A 413 -21.11 -25.76 12.43
C ALA A 413 -19.58 -25.82 12.61
N GLU A 414 -18.92 -24.70 12.48
CA GLU A 414 -17.48 -24.51 12.73
C GLU A 414 -17.24 -23.89 14.12
#